data_b9fcf8e1f2a7e9e3918cef7aa43bc0df
#
_entry.id   b9fcf8e1f2a7e9e3918cef7aa43bc0df
#
_cell.length_a   1.000
_cell.length_b   1.000
_cell.length_c   1.000
_cell.angle_alpha   90.00
_cell.angle_beta   90.00
_cell.angle_gamma   90.00
#
_symmetry.space_group_name_H-M   'P 1'
#
loop_
_entity.id
_entity.type
_entity.pdbx_description
1 polymer ?
#
loop_
_entity_poly.entity_id
_entity_poly.type
_entity_poly.pdbx_seq_one_letter_code
_entity_poly.pdbx_strand_id
1 'polypeptide(L)'
;MGHDPVTSVAMSRKPLSLALLNEQRTALGLPAYTGADEPAALRRAALDTVLACIEAGNDEPSRPVVKGAVRFLLDRLAELAPGRSVEVRVPPYAAVQCIDGPHHTRGTPPNVVEMDAAALIALATGRLAWADAVADGRVRASGARADLSGHLPLPIDPPAAPPAELPGDLPGDREAAERG
;
A
#
# COMPACT_ATOMS: atom_id res chain seq x y z
N MET A 1 -44.45 1.58 12.27
CA MET A 1 -43.16 2.00 12.77
C MET A 1 -42.20 0.85 12.53
N GLY A 2 -41.58 0.82 11.36
CA GLY A 2 -40.60 -0.20 10.97
C GLY A 2 -39.19 0.24 11.42
N HIS A 3 -38.57 -0.57 12.25
CA HIS A 3 -37.18 -0.44 12.60
C HIS A 3 -36.38 -1.24 11.55
N ASP A 4 -35.71 -0.57 10.64
CA ASP A 4 -34.76 -1.20 9.75
C ASP A 4 -33.55 -1.65 10.58
N PRO A 5 -33.14 -2.92 10.52
CA PRO A 5 -31.93 -3.37 11.16
C PRO A 5 -30.75 -2.79 10.40
N VAL A 6 -30.01 -1.89 11.06
CA VAL A 6 -28.68 -1.45 10.61
C VAL A 6 -27.84 -2.70 10.43
N THR A 7 -27.59 -3.07 9.19
CA THR A 7 -26.69 -4.17 8.83
C THR A 7 -25.29 -3.79 9.32
N SER A 8 -24.95 -4.30 10.50
CA SER A 8 -23.57 -4.25 11.02
C SER A 8 -22.69 -5.01 10.05
N VAL A 9 -21.95 -4.28 9.21
CA VAL A 9 -20.90 -4.84 8.40
C VAL A 9 -19.85 -5.38 9.35
N ALA A 10 -19.85 -6.69 9.55
CA ALA A 10 -18.85 -7.39 10.33
C ALA A 10 -17.49 -7.10 9.71
N MET A 11 -16.68 -6.28 10.42
CA MET A 11 -15.34 -5.90 9.99
C MET A 11 -14.51 -7.17 9.83
N SER A 12 -14.30 -7.60 8.59
CA SER A 12 -13.54 -8.80 8.26
C SER A 12 -12.13 -8.71 8.85
N ARG A 13 -11.86 -9.56 9.84
CA ARG A 13 -10.52 -9.74 10.43
C ARG A 13 -9.63 -10.64 9.60
N LYS A 14 -10.05 -10.99 8.38
CA LYS A 14 -9.29 -11.89 7.50
C LYS A 14 -7.94 -11.26 7.15
N PRO A 15 -6.85 -12.02 7.23
CA PRO A 15 -5.54 -11.56 6.75
C PRO A 15 -5.59 -11.36 5.23
N LEU A 16 -4.67 -10.53 4.71
CA LEU A 16 -4.47 -10.43 3.28
C LEU A 16 -3.99 -11.78 2.73
N SER A 17 -4.68 -12.26 1.70
CA SER A 17 -4.35 -13.49 0.96
C SER A 17 -4.47 -13.23 -0.53
N LEU A 18 -3.86 -14.08 -1.35
CA LEU A 18 -3.95 -14.00 -2.80
C LEU A 18 -5.41 -14.01 -3.28
N ALA A 19 -6.24 -14.88 -2.72
CA ALA A 19 -7.66 -14.97 -3.07
C ALA A 19 -8.40 -13.64 -2.78
N LEU A 20 -8.22 -13.07 -1.58
CA LEU A 20 -8.86 -11.81 -1.19
C LEU A 20 -8.34 -10.64 -2.05
N LEU A 21 -7.04 -10.60 -2.33
CA LEU A 21 -6.46 -9.58 -3.19
C LEU A 21 -7.07 -9.63 -4.59
N ASN A 22 -7.18 -10.83 -5.18
CA ASN A 22 -7.74 -11.01 -6.51
C ASN A 22 -9.26 -10.77 -6.56
N GLU A 23 -10.00 -11.15 -5.53
CA GLU A 23 -11.41 -10.77 -5.38
C GLU A 23 -11.58 -9.24 -5.42
N GLN A 24 -10.76 -8.53 -4.63
CA GLN A 24 -10.79 -7.06 -4.61
C GLN A 24 -10.39 -6.45 -5.96
N ARG A 25 -9.33 -6.95 -6.60
CA ARG A 25 -8.88 -6.46 -7.91
C ARG A 25 -9.95 -6.65 -8.98
N THR A 26 -10.61 -7.81 -8.99
CA THR A 26 -11.73 -8.09 -9.90
C THR A 26 -12.90 -7.12 -9.65
N ALA A 27 -13.28 -6.89 -8.40
CA ALA A 27 -14.35 -5.94 -8.06
C ALA A 27 -14.04 -4.50 -8.50
N LEU A 28 -12.76 -4.15 -8.61
CA LEU A 28 -12.27 -2.84 -9.08
C LEU A 28 -11.99 -2.79 -10.59
N GLY A 29 -12.27 -3.89 -11.33
CA GLY A 29 -11.99 -3.97 -12.76
C GLY A 29 -10.50 -4.07 -13.10
N LEU A 30 -9.65 -4.44 -12.13
CA LEU A 30 -8.21 -4.58 -12.32
C LEU A 30 -7.86 -6.02 -12.72
N PRO A 31 -6.79 -6.23 -13.49
CA PRO A 31 -6.28 -7.56 -13.79
C PRO A 31 -5.94 -8.33 -12.51
N ALA A 32 -6.15 -9.66 -12.51
CA ALA A 32 -5.73 -10.49 -11.40
C ALA A 32 -4.22 -10.40 -11.17
N TYR A 33 -3.82 -10.42 -9.92
CA TYR A 33 -2.41 -10.53 -9.55
C TYR A 33 -1.95 -11.99 -9.74
N THR A 34 -0.89 -12.18 -10.50
CA THR A 34 -0.33 -13.49 -10.86
C THR A 34 1.06 -13.75 -10.28
N GLY A 35 1.54 -12.83 -9.43
CA GLY A 35 2.85 -12.96 -8.77
C GLY A 35 2.85 -13.94 -7.60
N ALA A 36 3.93 -13.93 -6.83
CA ALA A 36 4.14 -14.86 -5.71
C ALA A 36 3.09 -14.70 -4.60
N ASP A 37 2.60 -15.83 -4.07
CA ASP A 37 1.72 -15.89 -2.90
C ASP A 37 2.53 -15.85 -1.59
N GLU A 38 3.35 -14.81 -1.47
CA GLU A 38 4.19 -14.54 -0.30
C GLU A 38 3.80 -13.22 0.36
N PRO A 39 3.91 -13.11 1.70
CA PRO A 39 3.44 -11.92 2.42
C PRO A 39 4.03 -10.60 1.91
N ALA A 40 5.30 -10.56 1.54
CA ALA A 40 5.96 -9.36 1.03
C ALA A 40 5.41 -8.98 -0.36
N ALA A 41 5.29 -9.95 -1.27
CA ALA A 41 4.76 -9.76 -2.61
C ALA A 41 3.28 -9.34 -2.60
N LEU A 42 2.47 -9.99 -1.76
CA LEU A 42 1.06 -9.61 -1.59
C LEU A 42 0.89 -8.20 -1.01
N ARG A 43 1.73 -7.78 -0.06
CA ARG A 43 1.72 -6.41 0.47
C ARG A 43 2.08 -5.37 -0.60
N ARG A 44 3.07 -5.69 -1.45
CA ARG A 44 3.41 -4.84 -2.58
C ARG A 44 2.23 -4.74 -3.55
N ALA A 45 1.64 -5.85 -3.96
CA ALA A 45 0.49 -5.86 -4.86
C ALA A 45 -0.74 -5.16 -4.26
N ALA A 46 -0.88 -5.17 -2.92
CA ALA A 46 -1.90 -4.39 -2.23
C ALA A 46 -1.66 -2.88 -2.40
N LEU A 47 -0.42 -2.40 -2.30
CA LEU A 47 -0.09 -1.00 -2.59
C LEU A 47 -0.45 -0.65 -4.04
N ASP A 48 -0.04 -1.46 -5.01
CA ASP A 48 -0.35 -1.24 -6.43
C ASP A 48 -1.86 -1.18 -6.68
N THR A 49 -2.63 -2.00 -5.97
CA THR A 49 -4.10 -1.99 -6.03
C THR A 49 -4.68 -0.69 -5.46
N VAL A 50 -4.17 -0.21 -4.31
CA VAL A 50 -4.61 1.07 -3.72
C VAL A 50 -4.28 2.24 -4.66
N LEU A 51 -3.08 2.26 -5.24
CA LEU A 51 -2.67 3.32 -6.17
C LEU A 51 -3.55 3.34 -7.42
N ALA A 52 -3.84 2.18 -8.00
CA ALA A 52 -4.75 2.08 -9.15
C ALA A 52 -6.16 2.56 -8.82
N CYS A 53 -6.67 2.31 -7.61
CA CYS A 53 -7.97 2.85 -7.17
C CYS A 53 -7.95 4.37 -7.07
N ILE A 54 -6.90 4.95 -6.50
CA ILE A 54 -6.74 6.40 -6.38
C ILE A 54 -6.70 7.04 -7.78
N GLU A 55 -5.98 6.46 -8.73
CA GLU A 55 -5.86 6.95 -10.10
C GLU A 55 -7.17 6.87 -10.88
N ALA A 56 -7.94 5.81 -10.66
CA ALA A 56 -9.25 5.62 -11.28
C ALA A 56 -10.37 6.44 -10.61
N GLY A 57 -10.11 7.09 -9.47
CA GLY A 57 -11.15 7.77 -8.68
C GLY A 57 -12.20 6.81 -8.11
N ASN A 58 -11.84 5.55 -7.92
CA ASN A 58 -12.70 4.51 -7.36
C ASN A 58 -12.78 4.60 -5.84
N ASP A 59 -13.77 3.91 -5.27
CA ASP A 59 -13.91 3.74 -3.82
C ASP A 59 -12.65 3.10 -3.20
N GLU A 60 -12.42 3.40 -1.92
CA GLU A 60 -11.28 2.85 -1.18
C GLU A 60 -11.34 1.32 -1.15
N PRO A 61 -10.20 0.63 -1.44
CA PRO A 61 -10.13 -0.82 -1.33
C PRO A 61 -10.45 -1.32 0.08
N SER A 62 -10.79 -2.60 0.18
CA SER A 62 -11.12 -3.22 1.46
C SER A 62 -9.98 -3.07 2.47
N ARG A 63 -10.37 -2.99 3.75
CA ARG A 63 -9.44 -2.81 4.87
C ARG A 63 -8.21 -3.75 4.88
N PRO A 64 -8.31 -5.04 4.54
CA PRO A 64 -7.13 -5.91 4.45
C PRO A 64 -6.13 -5.48 3.36
N VAL A 65 -6.61 -4.96 2.23
CA VAL A 65 -5.77 -4.44 1.14
C VAL A 65 -5.07 -3.16 1.58
N VAL A 66 -5.81 -2.20 2.14
CA VAL A 66 -5.22 -0.97 2.70
C VAL A 66 -4.18 -1.30 3.78
N LYS A 67 -4.48 -2.24 4.68
CA LYS A 67 -3.52 -2.72 5.69
C LYS A 67 -2.26 -3.31 5.05
N GLY A 68 -2.40 -4.06 3.96
CA GLY A 68 -1.28 -4.61 3.19
C GLY A 68 -0.37 -3.50 2.65
N ALA A 69 -0.95 -2.49 2.01
CA ALA A 69 -0.24 -1.32 1.49
C ALA A 69 0.50 -0.55 2.60
N VAL A 70 -0.19 -0.25 3.69
CA VAL A 70 0.41 0.44 4.86
C VAL A 70 1.60 -0.34 5.41
N ARG A 71 1.46 -1.67 5.58
CA ARG A 71 2.55 -2.51 6.06
C ARG A 71 3.73 -2.52 5.12
N PHE A 72 3.50 -2.61 3.81
CA PHE A 72 4.58 -2.52 2.82
C PHE A 72 5.37 -1.22 2.98
N LEU A 73 4.70 -0.09 3.05
CA LEU A 73 5.34 1.22 3.15
C LEU A 73 6.11 1.41 4.46
N LEU A 74 5.55 0.95 5.58
CA LEU A 74 6.22 1.03 6.87
C LEU A 74 7.41 0.09 6.97
N ASP A 75 7.31 -1.14 6.44
CA ASP A 75 8.42 -2.08 6.37
C ASP A 75 9.55 -1.46 5.50
N ARG A 76 9.21 -0.85 4.36
CA ARG A 76 10.17 -0.17 3.49
C ARG A 76 10.85 1.03 4.16
N LEU A 77 10.09 1.84 4.90
CA LEU A 77 10.66 2.94 5.69
C LEU A 77 11.66 2.43 6.73
N ALA A 78 11.33 1.36 7.44
CA ALA A 78 12.22 0.78 8.46
C ALA A 78 13.49 0.16 7.85
N GLU A 79 13.40 -0.38 6.64
CA GLU A 79 14.57 -0.89 5.89
C GLU A 79 15.51 0.25 5.46
N LEU A 80 14.97 1.37 5.00
CA LEU A 80 15.73 2.50 4.50
C LEU A 80 16.32 3.37 5.62
N ALA A 81 15.61 3.46 6.73
CA ALA A 81 16.01 4.23 7.89
C ALA A 81 15.97 3.35 9.15
N PRO A 82 16.85 2.35 9.27
CA PRO A 82 16.84 1.44 10.40
C PRO A 82 17.12 2.16 11.71
N GLY A 83 16.47 1.73 12.79
CA GLY A 83 16.66 2.31 14.11
C GLY A 83 15.43 2.21 14.99
N ARG A 84 15.46 2.89 16.15
CA ARG A 84 14.40 2.83 17.16
C ARG A 84 14.16 4.19 17.84
N SER A 85 14.60 5.27 17.22
CA SER A 85 14.47 6.58 17.84
C SER A 85 13.15 7.28 17.51
N VAL A 86 12.46 6.87 16.46
CA VAL A 86 11.15 7.39 16.05
C VAL A 86 10.15 6.25 15.91
N GLU A 87 8.96 6.42 16.45
CA GLU A 87 7.83 5.52 16.22
C GLU A 87 6.85 6.15 15.23
N VAL A 88 6.65 5.50 14.09
CA VAL A 88 5.67 5.91 13.07
C VAL A 88 4.42 5.06 13.21
N ARG A 89 3.28 5.71 13.43
CA ARG A 89 1.97 5.08 13.68
C ARG A 89 0.99 5.41 12.58
N VAL A 90 0.29 4.41 12.10
CA VAL A 90 -0.80 4.53 11.14
C VAL A 90 -2.01 3.76 11.68
N PRO A 91 -2.75 4.34 12.63
CA PRO A 91 -3.92 3.67 13.19
C PRO A 91 -5.01 3.49 12.13
N PRO A 92 -5.76 2.40 12.16
CA PRO A 92 -5.66 1.23 13.07
C PRO A 92 -4.82 0.11 12.47
N TYR A 93 -3.94 0.36 11.52
CA TYR A 93 -3.30 -0.65 10.68
C TYR A 93 -1.98 -1.17 11.24
N ALA A 94 -1.02 -0.28 11.55
CA ALA A 94 0.31 -0.67 11.98
C ALA A 94 1.08 0.47 12.66
N ALA A 95 2.20 0.10 13.31
CA ALA A 95 3.25 1.01 13.73
C ALA A 95 4.60 0.35 13.48
N VAL A 96 5.65 1.17 13.30
CA VAL A 96 7.04 0.73 13.14
C VAL A 96 7.97 1.68 13.89
N GLN A 97 9.08 1.15 14.37
CA GLN A 97 10.20 1.97 14.85
C GLN A 97 11.25 2.09 13.74
N CYS A 98 11.75 3.29 13.54
CA CYS A 98 12.75 3.60 12.52
C CYS A 98 13.69 4.70 13.02
N ILE A 99 14.64 5.09 12.16
CA ILE A 99 15.65 6.14 12.36
C ILE A 99 16.61 5.80 13.51
N ASP A 100 17.90 5.83 13.20
CA ASP A 100 18.95 5.63 14.19
C ASP A 100 19.01 6.77 15.20
N GLY A 101 19.46 6.47 16.40
CA GLY A 101 19.65 7.43 17.47
C GLY A 101 19.29 6.89 18.85
N PRO A 102 19.30 7.78 19.86
CA PRO A 102 18.96 7.39 21.22
C PRO A 102 17.56 6.78 21.28
N HIS A 103 17.44 5.64 21.93
CA HIS A 103 16.15 5.00 22.17
C HIS A 103 15.89 4.89 23.68
N HIS A 104 14.62 4.98 24.04
CA HIS A 104 14.19 4.73 25.41
C HIS A 104 13.76 3.26 25.55
N THR A 105 14.23 2.64 26.62
CA THR A 105 13.87 1.24 26.93
C THR A 105 12.58 1.13 27.73
N ARG A 106 12.07 2.25 28.26
CA ARG A 106 10.84 2.31 29.08
C ARG A 106 10.08 3.61 28.81
N GLY A 107 8.74 3.52 28.81
CA GLY A 107 7.85 4.67 28.67
C GLY A 107 7.41 4.98 27.22
N THR A 108 6.80 6.14 27.04
CA THR A 108 6.36 6.62 25.72
C THR A 108 7.58 6.95 24.85
N PRO A 109 7.59 6.55 23.56
CA PRO A 109 8.64 6.93 22.63
C PRO A 109 8.84 8.46 22.61
N PRO A 110 10.11 8.94 22.61
CA PRO A 110 10.39 10.38 22.68
C PRO A 110 10.04 11.11 21.39
N ASN A 111 9.96 10.37 20.28
CA ASN A 111 9.61 10.91 18.98
C ASN A 111 8.54 10.02 18.35
N VAL A 112 7.41 10.62 18.03
CA VAL A 112 6.25 9.94 17.45
C VAL A 112 5.77 10.71 16.24
N VAL A 113 5.50 9.99 15.17
CA VAL A 113 4.82 10.47 13.97
C VAL A 113 3.54 9.67 13.80
N GLU A 114 2.40 10.33 13.78
CA GLU A 114 1.10 9.69 13.59
C GLU A 114 0.37 10.31 12.39
N MET A 115 -0.17 9.45 11.53
CA MET A 115 -0.93 9.84 10.34
C MET A 115 -1.92 8.74 9.96
N ASP A 116 -2.90 9.07 9.12
CA ASP A 116 -3.78 8.07 8.52
C ASP A 116 -3.12 7.35 7.32
N ALA A 117 -3.79 6.32 6.81
CA ALA A 117 -3.28 5.54 5.67
C ALA A 117 -3.16 6.37 4.39
N ALA A 118 -4.11 7.26 4.13
CA ALA A 118 -4.11 8.09 2.93
C ALA A 118 -2.94 9.08 2.94
N ALA A 119 -2.64 9.69 4.09
CA ALA A 119 -1.49 10.57 4.27
C ALA A 119 -0.17 9.81 4.07
N LEU A 120 -0.01 8.62 4.69
CA LEU A 120 1.18 7.79 4.49
C LEU A 120 1.40 7.46 3.01
N ILE A 121 0.36 6.99 2.31
CA ILE A 121 0.44 6.61 0.90
C ILE A 121 0.81 7.82 0.04
N ALA A 122 0.16 8.97 0.26
CA ALA A 122 0.44 10.19 -0.49
C ALA A 122 1.86 10.71 -0.27
N LEU A 123 2.37 10.69 0.96
CA LEU A 123 3.74 11.08 1.31
C LEU A 123 4.76 10.11 0.72
N ALA A 124 4.55 8.81 0.89
CA ALA A 124 5.45 7.77 0.40
C ALA A 124 5.57 7.75 -1.13
N THR A 125 4.53 8.17 -1.84
CA THR A 125 4.50 8.23 -3.30
C THR A 125 4.79 9.62 -3.88
N GLY A 126 5.11 10.61 -3.03
CA GLY A 126 5.42 11.97 -3.46
C GLY A 126 4.22 12.79 -3.94
N ARG A 127 3.00 12.32 -3.71
CA ARG A 127 1.75 13.04 -4.04
C ARG A 127 1.40 14.12 -3.00
N LEU A 128 2.08 14.14 -1.88
CA LEU A 128 1.94 15.11 -0.81
C LEU A 128 3.32 15.44 -0.27
N ALA A 129 3.63 16.72 -0.10
CA ALA A 129 4.87 17.13 0.55
C ALA A 129 4.74 17.04 2.08
N TRP A 130 5.85 16.72 2.75
CA TRP A 130 5.88 16.60 4.22
C TRP A 130 5.42 17.88 4.92
N ALA A 131 5.93 19.04 4.46
CA ALA A 131 5.60 20.33 5.07
C ALA A 131 4.10 20.65 5.00
N ASP A 132 3.47 20.34 3.85
CA ASP A 132 2.03 20.56 3.66
C ASP A 132 1.22 19.60 4.55
N ALA A 133 1.62 18.34 4.64
CA ALA A 133 0.95 17.36 5.48
C ALA A 133 0.95 17.74 6.97
N VAL A 134 2.06 18.32 7.46
CA VAL A 134 2.17 18.81 8.82
C VAL A 134 1.34 20.08 9.01
N ALA A 135 1.41 21.03 8.08
CA ALA A 135 0.65 22.28 8.13
C ALA A 135 -0.86 22.06 8.13
N ASP A 136 -1.34 21.08 7.35
CA ASP A 136 -2.75 20.70 7.25
C ASP A 136 -3.22 19.79 8.40
N GLY A 137 -2.32 19.42 9.33
CA GLY A 137 -2.64 18.54 10.46
C GLY A 137 -2.89 17.07 10.07
N ARG A 138 -2.58 16.67 8.84
CA ARG A 138 -2.66 15.28 8.36
C ARG A 138 -1.56 14.40 8.95
N VAL A 139 -0.46 15.02 9.38
CA VAL A 139 0.63 14.41 10.13
C VAL A 139 0.78 15.10 11.47
N ARG A 140 0.83 14.32 12.54
CA ARG A 140 1.17 14.78 13.89
C ARG A 140 2.57 14.29 14.24
N ALA A 141 3.52 15.20 14.25
CA ALA A 141 4.90 14.92 14.58
C ALA A 141 5.24 15.51 15.95
N SER A 142 5.76 14.70 16.85
CA SER A 142 6.13 15.10 18.21
C SER A 142 7.53 14.59 18.56
N GLY A 143 8.38 15.47 19.07
CA GLY A 143 9.77 15.19 19.41
C GLY A 143 10.76 15.75 18.39
N ALA A 144 12.00 15.97 18.84
CA ALA A 144 13.03 16.65 18.06
C ALA A 144 13.51 15.88 16.80
N ARG A 145 13.20 14.59 16.70
CA ARG A 145 13.58 13.72 15.58
C ARG A 145 12.39 13.24 14.77
N ALA A 146 11.20 13.78 15.01
CA ALA A 146 9.98 13.37 14.36
C ALA A 146 9.79 13.98 12.95
N ASP A 147 10.86 14.41 12.30
CA ASP A 147 10.85 14.89 10.91
C ASP A 147 11.27 13.76 9.97
N LEU A 148 10.36 13.33 9.10
CA LEU A 148 10.59 12.30 8.09
C LEU A 148 10.85 12.86 6.69
N SER A 149 10.95 14.18 6.52
CA SER A 149 11.10 14.82 5.21
C SER A 149 12.31 14.32 4.42
N GLY A 150 13.41 14.01 5.11
CA GLY A 150 14.62 13.46 4.50
C GLY A 150 14.52 11.98 4.06
N HIS A 151 13.43 11.29 4.41
CA HIS A 151 13.18 9.88 4.07
C HIS A 151 12.01 9.69 3.10
N LEU A 152 11.33 10.77 2.72
CA LEU A 152 10.16 10.76 1.85
C LEU A 152 10.41 11.63 0.59
N PRO A 153 9.87 11.25 -0.58
CA PRO A 153 9.14 10.00 -0.85
C PRO A 153 10.02 8.76 -0.76
N LEU A 154 9.38 7.59 -0.53
CA LEU A 154 10.12 6.32 -0.50
C LEU A 154 10.53 5.91 -1.92
N PRO A 155 11.72 5.33 -2.13
CA PRO A 155 12.08 4.69 -3.38
C PRO A 155 11.27 3.39 -3.53
N ILE A 156 10.16 3.49 -4.23
CA ILE A 156 9.26 2.39 -4.55
C ILE A 156 9.44 2.10 -6.03
N ASP A 157 9.96 0.92 -6.37
CA ASP A 157 10.06 0.51 -7.77
C ASP A 157 8.67 0.53 -8.42
N PRO A 158 8.56 0.93 -9.69
CA PRO A 158 7.29 0.86 -10.39
C PRO A 158 6.75 -0.59 -10.36
N PRO A 159 5.42 -0.79 -10.43
CA PRO A 159 4.86 -2.14 -10.53
C PRO A 159 5.51 -2.84 -11.72
N ALA A 160 5.83 -4.13 -11.55
CA ALA A 160 6.34 -4.93 -12.64
C ALA A 160 5.37 -4.83 -13.83
N ALA A 161 5.88 -4.46 -14.99
CA ALA A 161 5.06 -4.44 -16.19
C ALA A 161 4.40 -5.83 -16.37
N PRO A 162 3.12 -5.89 -16.78
CA PRO A 162 2.51 -7.16 -17.13
C PRO A 162 3.39 -7.86 -18.16
N PRO A 163 3.53 -9.18 -18.09
CA PRO A 163 4.27 -9.92 -19.11
C PRO A 163 3.74 -9.48 -20.47
N ALA A 164 4.65 -9.08 -21.36
CA ALA A 164 4.28 -8.70 -22.72
C ALA A 164 3.46 -9.87 -23.31
N GLU A 165 2.23 -9.60 -23.73
CA GLU A 165 1.48 -10.58 -24.52
C GLU A 165 2.36 -10.96 -25.69
N LEU A 166 2.77 -12.23 -25.72
CA LEU A 166 3.46 -12.76 -26.89
C LEU A 166 2.54 -12.51 -28.09
N PRO A 167 3.05 -11.93 -29.19
CA PRO A 167 2.25 -11.73 -30.37
C PRO A 167 1.61 -13.06 -30.74
N GLY A 168 0.29 -13.08 -30.70
CA GLY A 168 -0.49 -14.27 -31.04
C GLY A 168 -0.04 -14.78 -32.38
N ASP A 169 0.18 -16.09 -32.43
CA ASP A 169 0.42 -16.85 -33.64
C ASP A 169 -0.67 -16.47 -34.67
N LEU A 170 -0.26 -15.70 -35.67
CA LEU A 170 -1.15 -15.37 -36.77
C LEU A 170 -1.50 -16.66 -37.48
N PRO A 171 -2.78 -17.00 -37.64
CA PRO A 171 -3.18 -18.13 -38.50
C PRO A 171 -2.98 -17.63 -39.94
N GLY A 172 -1.83 -17.92 -40.51
CA GLY A 172 -1.47 -17.52 -41.85
C GLY A 172 -0.81 -18.66 -42.60
N ASP A 173 -1.43 -19.05 -43.72
CA ASP A 173 -0.84 -19.74 -44.86
C ASP A 173 -0.69 -21.27 -44.80
N ARG A 174 -1.82 -21.93 -44.68
CA ARG A 174 -1.97 -23.26 -45.27
C ARG A 174 -3.07 -23.21 -46.32
N GLU A 175 -2.82 -22.61 -47.46
CA GLU A 175 -3.64 -22.78 -48.67
C GLU A 175 -2.94 -22.24 -49.91
N ALA A 176 -1.92 -22.93 -50.40
CA ALA A 176 -1.43 -22.78 -51.77
C ALA A 176 -0.46 -23.91 -52.15
N ALA A 177 -0.87 -25.17 -52.10
CA ALA A 177 -0.10 -26.24 -52.73
C ALA A 177 -0.98 -27.43 -53.12
N GLU A 178 -2.09 -27.19 -53.84
CA GLU A 178 -2.77 -28.23 -54.56
C GLU A 178 -3.57 -27.62 -55.71
N ARG A 179 -2.87 -27.30 -56.82
CA ARG A 179 -3.36 -27.28 -58.23
C ARG A 179 -2.17 -27.05 -59.14
N GLY A 180 -1.67 -28.12 -59.71
CA GLY A 180 -0.70 -28.10 -60.79
C GLY A 180 -0.38 -29.53 -61.22
#